data_9387cc938d8071a792c8060eff1b677d
#
_entry.id   9387cc938d8071a792c8060eff1b677d
#
_cell.length_a   1.000
_cell.length_b   1.000
_cell.length_c   1.000
_cell.angle_alpha   90.00
_cell.angle_beta   90.00
_cell.angle_gamma   90.00
#
_symmetry.space_group_name_H-M   'P 1'
#
loop_
_entity.id
_entity.type
_entity.pdbx_description
1 polymer ?
#
loop_
_entity_poly.entity_id
_entity_poly.type
_entity_poly.pdbx_seq_one_letter_code
_entity_poly.pdbx_strand_id
1 'polypeptide(L)'
;MRVCLVRHGETTWSLSGQHTGSTDLGLTAHGEEESRALAPRLRTLAFTQVLVSPRLRARQTCALAGFGSQSRIDADLSEWDYGHYEGLRSEDIRRQSPGWNIWCDGCPGGESPADVSARADRLIARLSTMHDTMQGTVAVFSHGHFGAALAVRWIGLALVEGQHFALHTASVGLLGTALHHPDRRTIELWNACRSPPSSPTPDL
;
A
#
# COMPACT_ATOMS: atom_id res chain seq x y z
N MET A 1 12.58 -14.31 2.51
CA MET A 1 11.74 -13.28 3.15
C MET A 1 10.39 -13.20 2.47
N ARG A 2 9.31 -12.99 3.23
CA ARG A 2 7.97 -12.75 2.68
C ARG A 2 7.35 -11.51 3.32
N VAL A 3 6.72 -10.67 2.53
CA VAL A 3 6.00 -9.47 2.99
C VAL A 3 4.53 -9.59 2.59
N CYS A 4 3.64 -9.52 3.57
CA CYS A 4 2.19 -9.45 3.35
C CYS A 4 1.78 -7.99 3.34
N LEU A 5 1.51 -7.45 2.16
CA LEU A 5 1.04 -6.10 1.95
C LEU A 5 -0.48 -6.05 2.05
N VAL A 6 -1.00 -5.14 2.85
CA VAL A 6 -2.45 -4.91 3.02
C VAL A 6 -2.73 -3.43 2.77
N ARG A 7 -3.59 -3.12 1.81
CA ARG A 7 -4.14 -1.77 1.65
C ARG A 7 -5.27 -1.57 2.67
N HIS A 8 -5.36 -0.37 3.22
CA HIS A 8 -6.47 0.02 4.12
C HIS A 8 -7.85 -0.21 3.50
N GLY A 9 -8.87 -0.41 4.33
CA GLY A 9 -10.27 -0.49 3.92
C GLY A 9 -10.80 0.82 3.33
N GLU A 10 -12.02 0.79 2.81
CA GLU A 10 -12.66 1.94 2.17
C GLU A 10 -12.73 3.16 3.09
N THR A 11 -12.49 4.35 2.50
CA THR A 11 -12.71 5.67 3.08
C THR A 11 -13.60 6.49 2.14
N THR A 12 -14.16 7.59 2.60
CA THR A 12 -14.98 8.46 1.74
C THR A 12 -14.23 8.95 0.51
N TRP A 13 -12.92 9.23 0.64
CA TRP A 13 -12.10 9.70 -0.47
C TRP A 13 -11.61 8.56 -1.38
N SER A 14 -11.38 7.36 -0.87
CA SER A 14 -11.10 6.22 -1.75
C SER A 14 -12.31 5.85 -2.61
N LEU A 15 -13.53 6.03 -2.07
CA LEU A 15 -14.78 5.80 -2.80
C LEU A 15 -15.01 6.87 -3.88
N SER A 16 -14.70 8.13 -3.59
CA SER A 16 -14.86 9.25 -4.54
C SER A 16 -13.70 9.41 -5.53
N GLY A 17 -12.59 8.67 -5.35
CA GLY A 17 -11.40 8.77 -6.21
C GLY A 17 -10.50 9.97 -5.90
N GLN A 18 -10.64 10.59 -4.71
CA GLN A 18 -9.80 11.69 -4.29
C GLN A 18 -8.48 11.20 -3.69
N HIS A 19 -7.39 11.87 -4.04
CA HIS A 19 -6.07 11.57 -3.48
C HIS A 19 -6.04 11.85 -1.97
N THR A 20 -5.62 10.86 -1.20
CA THR A 20 -5.59 10.92 0.27
C THR A 20 -4.19 10.55 0.77
N GLY A 21 -3.35 11.53 0.97
CA GLY A 21 -2.00 11.37 1.52
C GLY A 21 -1.97 11.66 3.01
N SER A 22 -1.83 12.95 3.33
CA SER A 22 -1.66 13.48 4.68
C SER A 22 -2.96 13.63 5.45
N THR A 23 -4.09 13.84 4.78
CA THR A 23 -5.41 13.96 5.42
C THR A 23 -5.78 12.68 6.15
N ASP A 24 -6.11 12.80 7.44
CA ASP A 24 -6.28 11.63 8.30
C ASP A 24 -7.76 11.23 8.42
N LEU A 25 -8.28 10.65 7.33
CA LEU A 25 -9.64 10.12 7.24
C LEU A 25 -9.72 8.72 7.85
N GLY A 26 -10.83 8.45 8.56
CA GLY A 26 -11.21 7.12 9.02
C GLY A 26 -11.88 6.28 7.94
N LEU A 27 -12.12 5.02 8.27
CA LEU A 27 -12.84 4.07 7.43
C LEU A 27 -14.33 4.44 7.36
N THR A 28 -14.99 4.09 6.24
CA THR A 28 -16.45 4.02 6.18
C THR A 28 -16.94 2.77 6.92
N ALA A 29 -18.25 2.66 7.18
CA ALA A 29 -18.83 1.44 7.74
C ALA A 29 -18.50 0.21 6.87
N HIS A 30 -18.55 0.35 5.54
CA HIS A 30 -18.16 -0.70 4.61
C HIS A 30 -16.67 -1.02 4.72
N GLY A 31 -15.79 0.00 4.79
CA GLY A 31 -14.35 -0.20 4.98
C GLY A 31 -13.99 -0.90 6.31
N GLU A 32 -14.80 -0.70 7.36
CA GLU A 32 -14.65 -1.47 8.60
C GLU A 32 -15.02 -2.95 8.43
N GLU A 33 -16.11 -3.23 7.70
CA GLU A 33 -16.52 -4.60 7.38
C GLU A 33 -15.47 -5.31 6.51
N GLU A 34 -14.96 -4.63 5.47
CA GLU A 34 -13.85 -5.12 4.66
C GLU A 34 -12.64 -5.47 5.54
N SER A 35 -12.28 -4.57 6.45
CA SER A 35 -11.13 -4.73 7.33
C SER A 35 -11.28 -5.92 8.30
N ARG A 36 -12.48 -6.11 8.89
CA ARG A 36 -12.78 -7.28 9.72
C ARG A 36 -12.71 -8.58 8.92
N ALA A 37 -13.15 -8.55 7.66
CA ALA A 37 -13.13 -9.71 6.76
C ALA A 37 -11.71 -10.17 6.36
N LEU A 38 -10.68 -9.36 6.59
CA LEU A 38 -9.27 -9.76 6.41
C LEU A 38 -8.80 -10.76 7.48
N ALA A 39 -9.36 -10.70 8.70
CA ALA A 39 -8.85 -11.44 9.85
C ALA A 39 -8.71 -12.96 9.61
N PRO A 40 -9.70 -13.70 9.08
CA PRO A 40 -9.57 -15.15 8.86
C PRO A 40 -8.40 -15.49 7.94
N ARG A 41 -8.21 -14.69 6.88
CA ARG A 41 -7.15 -14.90 5.89
C ARG A 41 -5.78 -14.57 6.46
N LEU A 42 -5.64 -13.44 7.13
CA LEU A 42 -4.36 -13.02 7.68
C LEU A 42 -3.89 -13.91 8.82
N ARG A 43 -4.81 -14.50 9.58
CA ARG A 43 -4.48 -15.46 10.67
C ARG A 43 -3.87 -16.77 10.15
N THR A 44 -4.01 -17.11 8.89
CA THR A 44 -3.32 -18.28 8.30
C THR A 44 -1.82 -18.04 8.08
N LEU A 45 -1.39 -16.78 8.18
CA LEU A 45 0.00 -16.38 8.05
C LEU A 45 0.60 -16.11 9.44
N ALA A 46 1.71 -16.78 9.74
CA ALA A 46 2.47 -16.51 10.97
C ALA A 46 3.33 -15.24 10.75
N PHE A 47 2.90 -14.11 11.28
CA PHE A 47 3.65 -12.87 11.22
C PHE A 47 4.69 -12.80 12.32
N THR A 48 5.94 -12.56 11.95
CA THR A 48 7.03 -12.25 12.88
C THR A 48 7.02 -10.79 13.29
N GLN A 49 6.47 -9.92 12.44
CA GLN A 49 6.32 -8.50 12.70
C GLN A 49 5.12 -7.93 11.95
N VAL A 50 4.48 -6.92 12.54
CA VAL A 50 3.38 -6.17 11.93
C VAL A 50 3.74 -4.69 11.94
N LEU A 51 3.88 -4.10 10.76
CA LEU A 51 4.16 -2.68 10.56
C LEU A 51 2.92 -2.00 10.00
N VAL A 52 2.67 -0.78 10.42
CA VAL A 52 1.49 -0.03 9.99
C VAL A 52 1.82 1.43 9.71
N SER A 53 1.26 1.97 8.64
CA SER A 53 1.30 3.40 8.35
C SER A 53 0.77 4.23 9.52
N PRO A 54 1.30 5.43 9.80
CA PRO A 54 0.78 6.32 10.84
C PRO A 54 -0.67 6.79 10.59
N ARG A 55 -1.18 6.67 9.36
CA ARG A 55 -2.51 7.17 8.99
C ARG A 55 -3.63 6.37 9.63
N LEU A 56 -4.67 7.06 10.11
CA LEU A 56 -5.80 6.49 10.86
C LEU A 56 -6.44 5.30 10.12
N ARG A 57 -6.75 5.44 8.84
CA ARG A 57 -7.35 4.40 8.01
C ARG A 57 -6.57 3.09 7.99
N ALA A 58 -5.23 3.17 7.91
CA ALA A 58 -4.37 1.98 7.93
C ALA A 58 -4.31 1.34 9.32
N ARG A 59 -4.25 2.17 10.37
CA ARG A 59 -4.26 1.72 11.78
C ARG A 59 -5.59 1.06 12.14
N GLN A 60 -6.72 1.65 11.71
CA GLN A 60 -8.05 1.05 11.92
C GLN A 60 -8.16 -0.29 11.20
N THR A 61 -7.70 -0.37 9.93
CA THR A 61 -7.68 -1.64 9.19
C THR A 61 -6.86 -2.69 9.92
N CYS A 62 -5.65 -2.36 10.37
CA CYS A 62 -4.79 -3.26 11.13
C CYS A 62 -5.46 -3.75 12.43
N ALA A 63 -6.09 -2.84 13.16
CA ALA A 63 -6.78 -3.16 14.41
C ALA A 63 -7.99 -4.07 14.19
N LEU A 64 -8.85 -3.75 13.20
CA LEU A 64 -10.04 -4.53 12.86
C LEU A 64 -9.70 -5.91 12.28
N ALA A 65 -8.56 -6.03 11.59
CA ALA A 65 -8.01 -7.31 11.17
C ALA A 65 -7.42 -8.15 12.32
N GLY A 66 -7.38 -7.59 13.54
CA GLY A 66 -6.95 -8.30 14.75
C GLY A 66 -5.46 -8.19 15.09
N PHE A 67 -4.74 -7.22 14.49
CA PHE A 67 -3.29 -7.07 14.65
C PHE A 67 -2.86 -5.75 15.31
N GLY A 68 -3.81 -4.93 15.78
CA GLY A 68 -3.53 -3.61 16.34
C GLY A 68 -2.55 -3.61 17.52
N SER A 69 -2.73 -4.52 18.48
CA SER A 69 -1.92 -4.58 19.71
C SER A 69 -0.45 -4.96 19.49
N GLN A 70 -0.15 -5.65 18.38
CA GLN A 70 1.21 -6.09 18.04
C GLN A 70 1.84 -5.25 16.92
N SER A 71 1.10 -4.27 16.39
CA SER A 71 1.59 -3.43 15.31
C SER A 71 2.53 -2.33 15.80
N ARG A 72 3.51 -2.01 14.97
CA ARG A 72 4.42 -0.87 15.15
C ARG A 72 4.21 0.12 14.01
N ILE A 73 4.11 1.40 14.38
CA ILE A 73 4.00 2.48 13.38
C ILE A 73 5.34 2.62 12.65
N ASP A 74 5.24 2.70 11.32
CA ASP A 74 6.37 2.95 10.44
C ASP A 74 6.01 4.07 9.46
N ALA A 75 6.72 5.19 9.54
CA ALA A 75 6.45 6.37 8.73
C ALA A 75 6.69 6.12 7.23
N ASP A 76 7.62 5.22 6.87
CA ASP A 76 7.87 4.87 5.47
C ASP A 76 6.69 4.14 4.81
N LEU A 77 5.71 3.66 5.58
CA LEU A 77 4.47 3.07 5.07
C LEU A 77 3.38 4.10 4.74
N SER A 78 3.63 5.40 4.90
CA SER A 78 2.68 6.45 4.54
C SER A 78 2.34 6.40 3.05
N GLU A 79 1.16 6.92 2.69
CA GLU A 79 0.79 7.10 1.29
C GLU A 79 1.70 8.16 0.64
N TRP A 80 1.66 8.25 -0.67
CA TRP A 80 2.28 9.34 -1.41
C TRP A 80 1.81 10.69 -0.85
N ASP A 81 2.72 11.61 -0.60
CA ASP A 81 2.36 12.97 -0.24
C ASP A 81 1.93 13.72 -1.50
N TYR A 82 0.64 14.00 -1.59
CA TYR A 82 0.07 14.63 -2.79
C TYR A 82 0.24 16.16 -2.80
N GLY A 83 0.75 16.77 -1.74
CA GLY A 83 0.98 18.21 -1.66
C GLY A 83 -0.26 19.01 -2.06
N HIS A 84 -0.14 19.85 -3.10
CA HIS A 84 -1.26 20.69 -3.57
C HIS A 84 -2.38 19.89 -4.26
N TYR A 85 -2.17 18.62 -4.56
CA TYR A 85 -3.19 17.75 -5.15
C TYR A 85 -3.96 16.91 -4.13
N GLU A 86 -3.68 17.10 -2.83
CA GLU A 86 -4.44 16.47 -1.75
C GLU A 86 -5.93 16.79 -1.87
N GLY A 87 -6.79 15.76 -1.84
CA GLY A 87 -8.24 15.89 -1.97
C GLY A 87 -8.77 16.10 -3.39
N LEU A 88 -7.90 16.26 -4.39
CA LEU A 88 -8.31 16.32 -5.79
C LEU A 88 -8.41 14.92 -6.40
N ARG A 89 -9.19 14.80 -7.49
CA ARG A 89 -9.21 13.61 -8.33
C ARG A 89 -8.22 13.75 -9.47
N SER A 90 -7.72 12.63 -10.01
CA SER A 90 -6.84 12.65 -11.18
C SER A 90 -7.43 13.41 -12.36
N GLU A 91 -8.75 13.28 -12.61
CA GLU A 91 -9.43 14.02 -13.67
C GLU A 91 -9.43 15.54 -13.46
N ASP A 92 -9.58 16.01 -12.22
CA ASP A 92 -9.56 17.45 -11.88
C ASP A 92 -8.15 18.03 -12.06
N ILE A 93 -7.13 17.26 -11.70
CA ILE A 93 -5.73 17.63 -11.91
C ILE A 93 -5.41 17.71 -13.40
N ARG A 94 -5.82 16.72 -14.18
CA ARG A 94 -5.58 16.68 -15.65
C ARG A 94 -6.29 17.81 -16.41
N ARG A 95 -7.39 18.37 -15.89
CA ARG A 95 -8.01 19.57 -16.46
C ARG A 95 -7.11 20.79 -16.35
N GLN A 96 -6.30 20.88 -15.29
CA GLN A 96 -5.37 21.98 -15.04
C GLN A 96 -3.97 21.69 -15.61
N SER A 97 -3.57 20.41 -15.64
CA SER A 97 -2.27 19.93 -16.10
C SER A 97 -2.45 18.75 -17.06
N PRO A 98 -2.78 19.01 -18.34
CA PRO A 98 -2.97 17.93 -19.32
C PRO A 98 -1.76 17.00 -19.42
N GLY A 99 -2.00 15.69 -19.39
CA GLY A 99 -0.94 14.69 -19.43
C GLY A 99 -0.30 14.37 -18.08
N TRP A 100 -0.69 15.03 -16.99
CA TRP A 100 -0.15 14.71 -15.67
C TRP A 100 -0.36 13.24 -15.31
N ASN A 101 0.73 12.64 -14.85
CA ASN A 101 0.80 11.28 -14.32
C ASN A 101 1.64 11.28 -13.04
N ILE A 102 1.06 10.92 -11.92
CA ILE A 102 1.74 10.91 -10.63
C ILE A 102 3.06 10.15 -10.65
N TRP A 103 3.11 9.04 -11.40
CA TRP A 103 4.27 8.15 -11.47
C TRP A 103 5.47 8.77 -12.20
N CYS A 104 5.23 9.80 -13.03
CA CYS A 104 6.24 10.52 -13.78
C CYS A 104 6.52 11.92 -13.20
N ASP A 105 5.44 12.62 -12.81
CA ASP A 105 5.49 14.05 -12.51
C ASP A 105 5.50 14.33 -11.00
N GLY A 106 4.99 13.38 -10.18
CA GLY A 106 4.80 13.61 -8.75
C GLY A 106 3.75 14.67 -8.44
N CYS A 107 3.86 15.31 -7.29
CA CYS A 107 2.89 16.28 -6.81
C CYS A 107 3.56 17.58 -6.35
N PRO A 108 3.11 18.76 -6.83
CA PRO A 108 3.64 20.05 -6.39
C PRO A 108 3.47 20.25 -4.88
N GLY A 109 4.55 20.55 -4.18
CA GLY A 109 4.55 20.70 -2.73
C GLY A 109 4.43 19.39 -1.94
N GLY A 110 4.45 18.24 -2.62
CA GLY A 110 4.46 16.90 -2.07
C GLY A 110 5.67 16.08 -2.53
N GLU A 111 5.55 14.75 -2.55
CA GLU A 111 6.63 13.86 -2.96
C GLU A 111 6.79 13.80 -4.49
N SER A 112 8.04 13.79 -4.93
CA SER A 112 8.43 13.41 -6.29
C SER A 112 8.47 11.88 -6.43
N PRO A 113 8.50 11.35 -7.68
CA PRO A 113 8.74 9.92 -7.92
C PRO A 113 10.06 9.42 -7.34
N ALA A 114 11.10 10.27 -7.30
CA ALA A 114 12.39 9.94 -6.72
C ALA A 114 12.29 9.78 -5.19
N ASP A 115 11.52 10.63 -4.50
CA ASP A 115 11.32 10.57 -3.06
C ASP A 115 10.60 9.27 -2.66
N VAL A 116 9.54 8.92 -3.39
CA VAL A 116 8.78 7.69 -3.15
C VAL A 116 9.60 6.44 -3.46
N SER A 117 10.40 6.45 -4.54
CA SER A 117 11.35 5.36 -4.84
C SER A 117 12.36 5.17 -3.72
N ALA A 118 12.98 6.25 -3.26
CA ALA A 118 13.96 6.20 -2.18
C ALA A 118 13.35 5.69 -0.87
N ARG A 119 12.09 6.09 -0.56
CA ARG A 119 11.36 5.63 0.62
C ARG A 119 11.03 4.14 0.54
N ALA A 120 10.57 3.67 -0.62
CA ALA A 120 10.32 2.25 -0.85
C ALA A 120 11.61 1.42 -0.76
N ASP A 121 12.69 1.86 -1.39
CA ASP A 121 13.99 1.18 -1.36
C ASP A 121 14.57 1.12 0.08
N ARG A 122 14.44 2.19 0.86
CA ARG A 122 14.84 2.23 2.27
C ARG A 122 14.05 1.23 3.12
N LEU A 123 12.71 1.15 2.90
CA LEU A 123 11.88 0.17 3.59
C LEU A 123 12.29 -1.26 3.21
N ILE A 124 12.49 -1.54 1.92
CA ILE A 124 12.92 -2.85 1.42
C ILE A 124 14.25 -3.27 2.04
N ALA A 125 15.22 -2.36 2.13
CA ALA A 125 16.52 -2.64 2.76
C ALA A 125 16.35 -3.03 4.23
N ARG A 126 15.54 -2.28 5.00
CA ARG A 126 15.25 -2.61 6.40
C ARG A 126 14.56 -3.96 6.56
N LEU A 127 13.55 -4.24 5.73
CA LEU A 127 12.85 -5.53 5.75
C LEU A 127 13.81 -6.68 5.44
N SER A 128 14.76 -6.51 4.52
CA SER A 128 15.77 -7.51 4.21
C SER A 128 16.69 -7.80 5.41
N THR A 129 17.17 -6.76 6.09
CA THR A 129 17.99 -6.92 7.30
C THR A 129 17.22 -7.61 8.44
N MET A 130 15.92 -7.31 8.59
CA MET A 130 15.06 -7.98 9.58
C MET A 130 14.93 -9.48 9.28
N HIS A 131 14.86 -9.85 8.01
CA HIS A 131 14.76 -11.25 7.62
C HIS A 131 16.02 -12.08 7.96
N ASP A 132 17.19 -11.49 7.86
CA ASP A 132 18.45 -12.16 8.19
C ASP A 132 18.50 -12.56 9.67
N THR A 133 17.74 -11.84 10.51
CA THR A 133 17.66 -12.09 11.96
C THR A 133 16.41 -12.86 12.38
N MET A 134 15.29 -12.72 11.66
CA MET A 134 14.01 -13.34 11.99
C MET A 134 13.35 -13.92 10.74
N GLN A 135 13.53 -15.22 10.50
CA GLN A 135 12.84 -15.89 9.39
C GLN A 135 11.32 -15.85 9.58
N GLY A 136 10.58 -15.42 8.54
CA GLY A 136 9.12 -15.40 8.59
C GLY A 136 8.49 -14.38 7.64
N THR A 137 7.23 -14.08 7.90
CA THR A 137 6.45 -13.12 7.13
C THR A 137 6.29 -11.82 7.93
N VAL A 138 6.55 -10.68 7.29
CA VAL A 138 6.25 -9.36 7.85
C VAL A 138 4.94 -8.86 7.25
N ALA A 139 3.97 -8.46 8.07
CA ALA A 139 2.78 -7.77 7.59
C ALA A 139 3.06 -6.27 7.50
N VAL A 140 2.62 -5.63 6.41
CA VAL A 140 2.68 -4.17 6.22
C VAL A 140 1.28 -3.66 5.85
N PHE A 141 0.70 -2.80 6.70
CA PHE A 141 -0.58 -2.15 6.44
C PHE A 141 -0.32 -0.74 5.91
N SER A 142 -0.71 -0.50 4.65
CA SER A 142 -0.36 0.68 3.90
C SER A 142 -1.49 1.14 2.97
N HIS A 143 -1.16 1.69 1.81
CA HIS A 143 -2.04 2.46 0.93
C HIS A 143 -1.96 1.99 -0.52
N GLY A 144 -2.68 2.69 -1.41
CA GLY A 144 -2.79 2.34 -2.82
C GLY A 144 -1.50 2.60 -3.62
N HIS A 145 -1.13 3.87 -3.77
CA HIS A 145 0.05 4.22 -4.58
C HIS A 145 1.34 3.73 -3.94
N PHE A 146 1.52 3.91 -2.63
CA PHE A 146 2.74 3.43 -1.98
C PHE A 146 2.84 1.90 -2.01
N GLY A 147 1.72 1.19 -1.88
CA GLY A 147 1.71 -0.27 -1.99
C GLY A 147 2.14 -0.75 -3.38
N ALA A 148 1.65 -0.12 -4.44
CA ALA A 148 2.08 -0.39 -5.82
C ALA A 148 3.57 -0.03 -6.03
N ALA A 149 4.00 1.13 -5.51
CA ALA A 149 5.41 1.55 -5.52
C ALA A 149 6.31 0.52 -4.84
N LEU A 150 5.93 0.07 -3.64
CA LEU A 150 6.66 -0.96 -2.90
C LEU A 150 6.78 -2.26 -3.71
N ALA A 151 5.70 -2.69 -4.37
CA ALA A 151 5.69 -3.93 -5.12
C ALA A 151 6.62 -3.88 -6.35
N VAL A 152 6.57 -2.80 -7.13
CA VAL A 152 7.44 -2.68 -8.32
C VAL A 152 8.90 -2.51 -7.93
N ARG A 153 9.19 -1.73 -6.88
CA ARG A 153 10.55 -1.61 -6.33
C ARG A 153 11.05 -2.93 -5.72
N TRP A 154 10.16 -3.70 -5.11
CA TRP A 154 10.47 -5.03 -4.61
C TRP A 154 11.06 -5.94 -5.68
N ILE A 155 10.46 -5.98 -6.86
CA ILE A 155 10.93 -6.82 -7.98
C ILE A 155 11.94 -6.13 -8.89
N GLY A 156 12.45 -4.95 -8.51
CA GLY A 156 13.51 -4.23 -9.21
C GLY A 156 13.07 -3.47 -10.46
N LEU A 157 11.77 -3.22 -10.62
CA LEU A 157 11.26 -2.41 -11.73
C LEU A 157 11.37 -0.90 -11.43
N ALA A 158 11.28 -0.09 -12.49
CA ALA A 158 11.17 1.36 -12.36
C ALA A 158 9.85 1.74 -11.67
N LEU A 159 9.84 2.85 -10.91
CA LEU A 159 8.64 3.28 -10.17
C LEU A 159 7.43 3.49 -11.09
N VAL A 160 7.65 4.00 -12.30
CA VAL A 160 6.60 4.27 -13.29
C VAL A 160 5.74 3.03 -13.60
N GLU A 161 6.30 1.84 -13.49
CA GLU A 161 5.57 0.59 -13.69
C GLU A 161 4.48 0.35 -12.63
N GLY A 162 4.53 1.08 -11.51
CA GLY A 162 3.49 1.05 -10.48
C GLY A 162 2.09 1.42 -11.00
N GLN A 163 2.01 2.21 -12.08
CA GLN A 163 0.76 2.54 -12.76
C GLN A 163 -0.02 1.31 -13.26
N HIS A 164 0.64 0.19 -13.45
CA HIS A 164 0.04 -1.06 -13.93
C HIS A 164 -0.36 -2.01 -12.79
N PHE A 165 -0.10 -1.64 -11.54
CA PHE A 165 -0.34 -2.47 -10.36
C PHE A 165 -1.51 -1.94 -9.52
N ALA A 166 -2.73 -2.17 -10.00
CA ALA A 166 -3.93 -1.84 -9.24
C ALA A 166 -3.94 -2.54 -7.87
N LEU A 167 -4.33 -1.82 -6.83
CA LEU A 167 -4.43 -2.35 -5.47
C LEU A 167 -5.72 -1.80 -4.84
N HIS A 168 -6.74 -2.63 -4.67
CA HIS A 168 -8.05 -2.25 -4.13
C HIS A 168 -8.04 -2.13 -2.60
N THR A 169 -9.04 -1.44 -2.04
CA THR A 169 -9.24 -1.36 -0.58
C THR A 169 -9.33 -2.76 0.03
N ALA A 170 -8.79 -2.94 1.22
CA ALA A 170 -8.72 -4.21 1.94
C ALA A 170 -8.20 -5.39 1.10
N SER A 171 -7.41 -5.13 0.05
CA SER A 171 -6.75 -6.18 -0.71
C SER A 171 -5.43 -6.61 -0.07
N VAL A 172 -5.00 -7.81 -0.42
CA VAL A 172 -3.76 -8.43 0.07
C VAL A 172 -2.84 -8.77 -1.09
N GLY A 173 -1.57 -8.39 -0.96
CA GLY A 173 -0.46 -8.85 -1.77
C GLY A 173 0.54 -9.68 -0.96
N LEU A 174 1.22 -10.61 -1.60
CA LEU A 174 2.36 -11.33 -1.02
C LEU A 174 3.57 -11.11 -1.91
N LEU A 175 4.58 -10.47 -1.34
CA LEU A 175 5.88 -10.26 -1.95
C LEU A 175 6.85 -11.28 -1.33
N GLY A 176 7.59 -11.98 -2.14
CA GLY A 176 8.45 -13.05 -1.69
C GLY A 176 9.74 -13.16 -2.48
N THR A 177 10.36 -14.31 -2.38
CA THR A 177 11.53 -14.70 -3.17
C THR A 177 11.28 -16.04 -3.84
N ALA A 178 11.85 -16.26 -5.02
CA ALA A 178 11.69 -17.52 -5.74
C ALA A 178 12.27 -18.69 -4.93
N LEU A 179 11.56 -19.82 -4.88
CA LEU A 179 11.87 -20.97 -4.03
C LEU A 179 13.32 -21.46 -4.20
N HIS A 180 13.81 -21.53 -5.44
CA HIS A 180 15.14 -22.03 -5.76
C HIS A 180 16.16 -20.92 -6.11
N HIS A 181 15.75 -19.65 -5.99
CA HIS A 181 16.57 -18.48 -6.29
C HIS A 181 16.29 -17.39 -5.25
N PRO A 182 16.86 -17.49 -4.03
CA PRO A 182 16.57 -16.59 -2.92
C PRO A 182 16.89 -15.11 -3.22
N ASP A 183 17.80 -14.85 -4.16
CA ASP A 183 18.13 -13.50 -4.62
C ASP A 183 17.08 -12.92 -5.59
N ARG A 184 16.20 -13.77 -6.15
CA ARG A 184 15.15 -13.34 -7.07
C ARG A 184 13.88 -13.00 -6.30
N ARG A 185 13.57 -11.73 -6.20
CA ARG A 185 12.30 -11.23 -5.62
C ARG A 185 11.13 -11.44 -6.56
N THR A 186 9.97 -11.79 -6.01
CA THR A 186 8.76 -12.15 -6.75
C THR A 186 7.53 -11.51 -6.11
N ILE A 187 6.45 -11.42 -6.89
CA ILE A 187 5.10 -11.18 -6.38
C ILE A 187 4.36 -12.52 -6.44
N GLU A 188 4.11 -13.13 -5.29
CA GLU A 188 3.45 -14.44 -5.16
C GLU A 188 1.92 -14.31 -5.27
N LEU A 189 1.39 -13.16 -4.86
CA LEU A 189 -0.02 -12.82 -4.88
C LEU A 189 -0.16 -11.32 -5.03
N TRP A 190 -1.13 -10.88 -5.85
CA TRP A 190 -1.40 -9.46 -6.00
C TRP A 190 -2.89 -9.16 -5.96
N ASN A 191 -3.23 -8.06 -5.26
CA ASN A 191 -4.56 -7.46 -5.24
C ASN A 191 -5.71 -8.46 -4.94
N ALA A 192 -5.47 -9.38 -4.03
CA ALA A 192 -6.44 -10.40 -3.72
C ALA A 192 -7.51 -9.87 -2.75
N CYS A 193 -8.68 -9.59 -3.29
CA CYS A 193 -9.89 -9.18 -2.58
C CYS A 193 -10.74 -10.39 -2.19
N ARG A 194 -11.71 -10.18 -1.27
CA ARG A 194 -12.70 -11.20 -0.91
C ARG A 194 -13.70 -11.46 -2.04
N SER A 195 -14.02 -10.43 -2.83
CA SER A 195 -14.88 -10.46 -4.00
C SER A 195 -14.26 -9.64 -5.12
N PRO A 196 -14.50 -9.92 -6.40
CA PRO A 196 -14.09 -9.02 -7.46
C PRO A 196 -14.77 -7.65 -7.25
N PRO A 197 -14.12 -6.54 -7.58
CA PRO A 197 -14.70 -5.22 -7.43
C PRO A 197 -15.98 -5.12 -8.28
N SER A 198 -17.02 -4.55 -7.71
CA SER A 198 -18.33 -4.36 -8.37
C SER A 198 -18.34 -3.20 -9.37
N SER A 199 -17.23 -2.50 -9.54
CA SER A 199 -17.10 -1.33 -10.44
C SER A 199 -15.69 -1.27 -11.03
N PRO A 200 -15.50 -0.67 -12.23
CA PRO A 200 -14.18 -0.41 -12.75
C PRO A 200 -13.42 0.49 -11.77
N THR A 201 -12.16 0.17 -11.55
CA THR A 201 -11.25 0.95 -10.70
C THR A 201 -11.24 2.40 -11.20
N PRO A 202 -11.46 3.41 -10.33
CA PRO A 202 -11.11 4.77 -10.72
C PRO A 202 -9.64 4.78 -11.14
N ASP A 203 -9.31 5.48 -12.21
CA ASP A 203 -7.93 5.59 -12.70
C ASP A 203 -6.98 5.97 -11.56
N LEU A 204 -6.02 5.09 -11.31
CA LEU A 204 -4.90 5.32 -10.40
C LEU A 204 -3.97 6.38 -10.97
#